data_bfc2b3554e7f7e2cfb383a51ab7f6ab5
#
_entry.id   bfc2b3554e7f7e2cfb383a51ab7f6ab5
#
_cell.length_a   1.000
_cell.length_b   1.000
_cell.length_c   1.000
_cell.angle_alpha   90.00
_cell.angle_beta   90.00
_cell.angle_gamma   90.00
#
_symmetry.space_group_name_H-M   'P 1'
#
loop_
_entity.id
_entity.type
_entity.pdbx_description
1 polymer ?
#
loop_
_entity_poly.entity_id
_entity_poly.type
_entity_poly.pdbx_seq_one_letter_code
_entity_poly.pdbx_strand_id
1 'polypeptide(L)'
;MRDTFLFRNAPWLAAGALLTLLSSFGQTFFISIFAAEIQSEFGLSHGAWGGIYALGTTASAIVMVWAGGLTDKFRVRTLSSAILLLLALACLFMAFNPFAVLLPLVIFALRLFGQGMTSHIAVVAMARWFSAARGRALSISALGFSAGQAILPIIFVML
;
A
#
# COMPACT_ATOMS: atom_id res chain seq x y z
N MET A 1 -11.48 -31.26 -7.90
CA MET A 1 -11.47 -30.78 -6.48
C MET A 1 -10.74 -29.46 -6.25
N ARG A 2 -9.88 -28.99 -7.17
CA ARG A 2 -9.18 -27.69 -7.03
C ARG A 2 -10.10 -26.47 -7.21
N ASP A 3 -11.08 -26.56 -8.08
CA ASP A 3 -11.95 -25.42 -8.45
C ASP A 3 -12.94 -25.02 -7.35
N THR A 4 -13.35 -25.96 -6.51
CA THR A 4 -14.35 -25.74 -5.46
C THR A 4 -13.85 -24.76 -4.37
N PHE A 5 -12.54 -24.77 -4.03
CA PHE A 5 -11.98 -23.84 -3.04
C PHE A 5 -12.00 -22.40 -3.55
N LEU A 6 -11.57 -22.19 -4.79
CA LEU A 6 -11.50 -20.86 -5.40
C LEU A 6 -12.89 -20.26 -5.55
N PHE A 7 -13.81 -20.96 -6.18
CA PHE A 7 -15.17 -20.46 -6.42
C PHE A 7 -15.93 -20.17 -5.13
N ARG A 8 -15.84 -21.08 -4.15
CA ARG A 8 -16.54 -20.91 -2.86
C ARG A 8 -16.01 -19.74 -2.04
N ASN A 9 -14.74 -19.41 -2.18
CA ASN A 9 -14.09 -18.38 -1.40
C ASN A 9 -13.69 -17.13 -2.25
N ALA A 10 -14.15 -17.08 -3.51
CA ALA A 10 -13.76 -16.03 -4.45
C ALA A 10 -13.92 -14.60 -3.91
N PRO A 11 -15.01 -14.20 -3.23
CA PRO A 11 -15.15 -12.84 -2.72
C PRO A 11 -14.08 -12.47 -1.68
N TRP A 12 -13.73 -13.39 -0.79
CA TRP A 12 -12.73 -13.17 0.26
C TRP A 12 -11.31 -13.14 -0.31
N LEU A 13 -11.02 -14.03 -1.26
CA LEU A 13 -9.73 -14.07 -1.95
C LEU A 13 -9.55 -12.82 -2.83
N ALA A 14 -10.61 -12.40 -3.53
CA ALA A 14 -10.60 -11.16 -4.31
C ALA A 14 -10.41 -9.93 -3.42
N ALA A 15 -11.04 -9.87 -2.25
CA ALA A 15 -10.83 -8.79 -1.30
C ALA A 15 -9.35 -8.71 -0.84
N GLY A 16 -8.73 -9.85 -0.55
CA GLY A 16 -7.30 -9.90 -0.23
C GLY A 16 -6.41 -9.44 -1.39
N ALA A 17 -6.69 -9.90 -2.61
CA ALA A 17 -5.95 -9.50 -3.80
C ALA A 17 -6.15 -8.01 -4.11
N LEU A 18 -7.36 -7.47 -3.93
CA LEU A 18 -7.64 -6.05 -4.12
C LEU A 18 -6.88 -5.19 -3.10
N LEU A 19 -6.84 -5.59 -1.84
CA LEU A 19 -6.06 -4.86 -0.82
C LEU A 19 -4.57 -4.83 -1.17
N THR A 20 -3.99 -5.97 -1.57
CA THR A 20 -2.57 -6.00 -1.95
C THR A 20 -2.30 -5.21 -3.23
N LEU A 21 -3.22 -5.20 -4.19
CA LEU A 21 -3.14 -4.35 -5.38
C LEU A 21 -3.17 -2.87 -4.99
N LEU A 22 -4.13 -2.45 -4.17
CA LEU A 22 -4.26 -1.05 -3.73
C LEU A 22 -3.10 -0.60 -2.84
N SER A 23 -2.44 -1.52 -2.14
CA SER A 23 -1.22 -1.20 -1.39
C SER A 23 -0.09 -0.66 -2.27
N SER A 24 -0.14 -0.94 -3.57
CA SER A 24 0.85 -0.51 -4.56
C SER A 24 1.03 1.00 -4.61
N PHE A 25 -0.01 1.79 -4.35
CA PHE A 25 0.08 3.26 -4.33
C PHE A 25 1.02 3.81 -3.23
N GLY A 26 1.30 3.04 -2.19
CA GLY A 26 2.30 3.38 -1.17
C GLY A 26 3.63 2.65 -1.31
N GLN A 27 3.82 1.85 -2.35
CA GLN A 27 5.05 1.09 -2.55
C GLN A 27 6.16 1.91 -3.19
N THR A 28 7.40 1.52 -2.92
CA THR A 28 8.60 2.19 -3.45
C THR A 28 8.57 2.25 -4.98
N PHE A 29 8.25 1.15 -5.65
CA PHE A 29 8.26 1.09 -7.10
C PHE A 29 7.29 2.10 -7.73
N PHE A 30 6.12 2.33 -7.11
CA PHE A 30 5.14 3.27 -7.62
C PHE A 30 5.56 4.73 -7.37
N ILE A 31 6.00 5.05 -6.16
CA ILE A 31 6.47 6.40 -5.81
C ILE A 31 7.69 6.78 -6.66
N SER A 32 8.56 5.81 -6.97
CA SER A 32 9.77 6.04 -7.78
C SER A 32 9.48 6.45 -9.22
N ILE A 33 8.31 6.13 -9.77
CA ILE A 33 7.90 6.56 -11.13
C ILE A 33 7.91 8.09 -11.21
N PHE A 34 7.43 8.74 -10.15
CA PHE A 34 7.28 10.21 -10.07
C PHE A 34 8.48 10.92 -9.45
N ALA A 35 9.57 10.21 -9.14
CA ALA A 35 10.70 10.79 -8.41
C ALA A 35 11.38 11.92 -9.20
N ALA A 36 11.50 11.80 -10.51
CA ALA A 36 12.11 12.82 -11.36
C ALA A 36 11.24 14.08 -11.44
N GLU A 37 9.94 13.92 -11.61
CA GLU A 37 8.95 15.00 -11.65
C GLU A 37 8.90 15.74 -10.32
N ILE A 38 8.85 15.00 -9.19
CA ILE A 38 8.86 15.59 -7.85
C ILE A 38 10.14 16.40 -7.62
N GLN A 39 11.30 15.86 -8.00
CA GLN A 39 12.55 16.57 -7.85
C GLN A 39 12.59 17.86 -8.71
N SER A 40 12.08 17.78 -9.94
CA SER A 40 12.00 18.93 -10.84
C SER A 40 11.05 20.01 -10.33
N GLU A 41 9.85 19.61 -9.90
CA GLU A 41 8.81 20.53 -9.41
C GLU A 41 9.25 21.31 -8.17
N PHE A 42 9.91 20.62 -7.24
CA PHE A 42 10.34 21.22 -5.98
C PHE A 42 11.81 21.68 -5.97
N GLY A 43 12.52 21.61 -7.09
CA GLY A 43 13.93 21.98 -7.19
C GLY A 43 14.86 21.17 -6.26
N LEU A 44 14.58 19.87 -6.08
CA LEU A 44 15.31 19.03 -5.13
C LEU A 44 16.49 18.32 -5.79
N SER A 45 17.65 18.32 -5.12
CA SER A 45 18.74 17.44 -5.50
C SER A 45 18.40 15.96 -5.20
N HIS A 46 19.10 15.02 -5.85
CA HIS A 46 18.95 13.59 -5.56
C HIS A 46 19.17 13.25 -4.08
N GLY A 47 20.14 13.92 -3.44
CA GLY A 47 20.41 13.74 -2.01
C GLY A 47 19.28 14.26 -1.12
N ALA A 48 18.72 15.44 -1.43
CA ALA A 48 17.59 15.99 -0.71
C ALA A 48 16.34 15.11 -0.82
N TRP A 49 16.02 14.65 -2.04
CA TRP A 49 14.92 13.69 -2.26
C TRP A 49 15.13 12.39 -1.48
N GLY A 50 16.34 11.81 -1.54
CA GLY A 50 16.69 10.61 -0.78
C GLY A 50 16.50 10.78 0.73
N GLY A 51 16.91 11.94 1.28
CA GLY A 51 16.71 12.29 2.68
C GLY A 51 15.23 12.40 3.07
N ILE A 52 14.41 13.10 2.27
CA ILE A 52 12.97 13.23 2.45
C ILE A 52 12.30 11.85 2.45
N TYR A 53 12.64 11.03 1.45
CA TYR A 53 12.08 9.70 1.31
C TYR A 53 12.47 8.78 2.48
N ALA A 54 13.74 8.79 2.88
CA ALA A 54 14.23 8.02 4.00
C ALA A 54 13.54 8.43 5.31
N LEU A 55 13.35 9.72 5.54
CA LEU A 55 12.70 10.25 6.74
C LEU A 55 11.23 9.81 6.82
N GLY A 56 10.45 9.99 5.75
CA GLY A 56 9.06 9.56 5.69
C GLY A 56 8.92 8.04 5.84
N THR A 57 9.77 7.27 5.18
CA THR A 57 9.76 5.80 5.25
C THR A 57 10.12 5.30 6.65
N THR A 58 11.16 5.84 7.27
CA THR A 58 11.57 5.46 8.62
C THR A 58 10.49 5.80 9.64
N ALA A 59 9.91 7.00 9.57
CA ALA A 59 8.80 7.39 10.44
C ALA A 59 7.61 6.41 10.28
N SER A 60 7.26 6.02 9.05
CA SER A 60 6.18 5.06 8.81
C SER A 60 6.50 3.68 9.40
N ALA A 61 7.74 3.22 9.30
CA ALA A 61 8.18 1.94 9.88
C ALA A 61 8.08 1.95 11.41
N ILE A 62 8.47 3.04 12.04
CA ILE A 62 8.34 3.22 13.51
C ILE A 62 6.87 3.15 13.93
N VAL A 63 6.00 3.93 13.27
CA VAL A 63 4.56 3.94 13.61
C VAL A 63 3.92 2.58 13.34
N MET A 64 4.35 1.86 12.31
CA MET A 64 3.81 0.54 11.94
C MET A 64 3.95 -0.50 13.06
N VAL A 65 4.95 -0.37 13.94
CA VAL A 65 5.15 -1.27 15.10
C VAL A 65 3.90 -1.30 16.00
N TRP A 66 3.26 -0.16 16.19
CA TRP A 66 2.02 -0.05 16.99
C TRP A 66 0.76 -0.17 16.13
N ALA A 67 0.78 0.43 14.93
CA ALA A 67 -0.36 0.44 14.02
C ALA A 67 -0.75 -0.98 13.58
N GLY A 68 0.22 -1.89 13.41
CA GLY A 68 -0.04 -3.29 13.06
C GLY A 68 -0.99 -4.00 14.04
N GLY A 69 -0.90 -3.67 15.33
CA GLY A 69 -1.79 -4.20 16.37
C GLY A 69 -3.26 -3.77 16.25
N LEU A 70 -3.58 -2.79 15.40
CA LEU A 70 -4.97 -2.40 15.13
C LEU A 70 -5.76 -3.53 14.46
N THR A 71 -5.10 -4.42 13.73
CA THR A 71 -5.72 -5.61 13.13
C THR A 71 -6.25 -6.60 14.17
N ASP A 72 -5.80 -6.53 15.42
CA ASP A 72 -6.29 -7.36 16.53
C ASP A 72 -7.51 -6.74 17.22
N LYS A 73 -7.62 -5.42 17.16
CA LYS A 73 -8.65 -4.65 17.86
C LYS A 73 -9.88 -4.36 17.00
N PHE A 74 -9.69 -4.18 15.70
CA PHE A 74 -10.75 -3.78 14.79
C PHE A 74 -11.10 -4.85 13.77
N ARG A 75 -12.35 -4.85 13.33
CA ARG A 75 -12.80 -5.72 12.24
C ARG A 75 -12.08 -5.35 10.94
N VAL A 76 -11.65 -6.35 10.20
CA VAL A 76 -10.92 -6.17 8.93
C VAL A 76 -11.66 -5.20 7.99
N ARG A 77 -12.97 -5.36 7.82
CA ARG A 77 -13.79 -4.50 6.96
C ARG A 77 -13.71 -3.02 7.36
N THR A 78 -13.89 -2.70 8.62
CA THR A 78 -13.86 -1.32 9.12
C THR A 78 -12.46 -0.74 9.00
N LEU A 79 -11.44 -1.50 9.42
CA LEU A 79 -10.06 -1.06 9.39
C LEU A 79 -9.59 -0.84 7.94
N SER A 80 -9.86 -1.79 7.03
CA SER A 80 -9.46 -1.65 5.63
C SER A 80 -10.13 -0.45 4.96
N SER A 81 -11.42 -0.23 5.19
CA SER A 81 -12.13 0.94 4.63
C SER A 81 -11.53 2.26 5.13
N ALA A 82 -11.23 2.37 6.43
CA ALA A 82 -10.60 3.56 7.00
C ALA A 82 -9.20 3.79 6.44
N ILE A 83 -8.37 2.74 6.37
CA ILE A 83 -7.00 2.83 5.87
C ILE A 83 -6.98 3.15 4.36
N LEU A 84 -7.87 2.58 3.56
CA LEU A 84 -7.99 2.90 2.13
C LEU A 84 -8.44 4.34 1.91
N LEU A 85 -9.35 4.85 2.74
CA LEU A 85 -9.73 6.26 2.70
C LEU A 85 -8.54 7.17 3.02
N LEU A 86 -7.77 6.86 4.06
CA LEU A 86 -6.56 7.61 4.42
C LEU A 86 -5.49 7.52 3.32
N LEU A 87 -5.34 6.37 2.66
CA LEU A 87 -4.45 6.22 1.50
C LEU A 87 -4.90 7.09 0.34
N ALA A 88 -6.21 7.10 0.02
CA ALA A 88 -6.75 7.95 -1.03
C ALA A 88 -6.53 9.44 -0.73
N LEU A 89 -6.74 9.86 0.52
CA LEU A 89 -6.45 11.23 0.95
C LEU A 89 -4.96 11.57 0.86
N ALA A 90 -4.07 10.62 1.19
CA ALA A 90 -2.63 10.81 1.04
C ALA A 90 -2.22 10.95 -0.45
N CYS A 91 -2.84 10.18 -1.35
CA CYS A 91 -2.63 10.33 -2.79
C CYS A 91 -3.12 11.70 -3.30
N LEU A 92 -4.31 12.14 -2.87
CA LEU A 92 -4.82 13.46 -3.21
C LEU A 92 -3.93 14.58 -2.65
N PHE A 93 -3.48 14.42 -1.41
CA PHE A 93 -2.58 15.38 -0.80
C PHE A 93 -1.24 15.46 -1.55
N MET A 94 -0.70 14.34 -2.03
CA MET A 94 0.48 14.34 -2.89
C MET A 94 0.23 15.09 -4.20
N ALA A 95 -0.92 14.87 -4.85
CA ALA A 95 -1.26 15.47 -6.13
C ALA A 95 -1.44 17.01 -6.06
N PHE A 96 -1.89 17.52 -4.94
CA PHE A 96 -2.15 18.96 -4.73
C PHE A 96 -1.19 19.66 -3.79
N ASN A 97 -0.11 19.00 -3.38
CA ASN A 97 0.85 19.57 -2.43
C ASN A 97 1.75 20.63 -3.10
N PRO A 98 1.68 21.91 -2.68
CA PRO A 98 2.51 22.96 -3.28
C PRO A 98 3.84 23.18 -2.52
N PHE A 99 4.10 22.45 -1.42
CA PHE A 99 5.20 22.75 -0.53
C PHE A 99 6.16 21.57 -0.33
N ALA A 100 7.44 21.75 -0.68
CA ALA A 100 8.48 20.74 -0.49
C ALA A 100 8.61 20.28 0.98
N VAL A 101 8.37 21.19 1.94
CA VAL A 101 8.47 20.91 3.38
C VAL A 101 7.47 19.86 3.86
N LEU A 102 6.35 19.67 3.13
CA LEU A 102 5.32 18.67 3.46
C LEU A 102 5.60 17.29 2.87
N LEU A 103 6.55 17.18 1.93
CA LEU A 103 6.88 15.90 1.27
C LEU A 103 7.21 14.76 2.26
N PRO A 104 8.00 14.97 3.34
CA PRO A 104 8.25 13.90 4.31
C PRO A 104 6.95 13.36 4.93
N LEU A 105 5.98 14.25 5.22
CA LEU A 105 4.67 13.85 5.77
C LEU A 105 3.84 13.09 4.75
N VAL A 106 3.86 13.53 3.49
CA VAL A 106 3.13 12.83 2.40
C VAL A 106 3.72 11.44 2.17
N ILE A 107 5.05 11.34 2.08
CA ILE A 107 5.74 10.05 1.94
C ILE A 107 5.44 9.15 3.14
N PHE A 108 5.50 9.69 4.36
CA PHE A 108 5.10 8.97 5.57
C PHE A 108 3.69 8.40 5.46
N ALA A 109 2.70 9.21 5.06
CA ALA A 109 1.31 8.79 4.94
C ALA A 109 1.12 7.71 3.86
N LEU A 110 1.70 7.89 2.66
CA LEU A 110 1.65 6.91 1.57
C LEU A 110 2.28 5.57 2.00
N ARG A 111 3.44 5.64 2.66
CA ARG A 111 4.16 4.45 3.13
C ARG A 111 3.40 3.73 4.25
N LEU A 112 2.88 4.48 5.23
CA LEU A 112 2.14 3.90 6.35
C LEU A 112 0.83 3.26 5.89
N PHE A 113 0.01 4.00 5.15
CA PHE A 113 -1.32 3.53 4.77
C PHE A 113 -1.28 2.54 3.60
N GLY A 114 -0.42 2.75 2.60
CA GLY A 114 -0.29 1.85 1.45
C GLY A 114 0.55 0.62 1.77
N GLN A 115 1.86 0.75 1.79
CA GLN A 115 2.76 -0.38 2.00
C GLN A 115 2.59 -1.03 3.38
N GLY A 116 2.48 -0.24 4.43
CA GLY A 116 2.34 -0.72 5.80
C GLY A 116 0.98 -1.37 6.04
N MET A 117 -0.01 -0.55 6.34
CA MET A 117 -1.30 -1.01 6.86
C MET A 117 -2.12 -1.81 5.86
N THR A 118 -2.24 -1.36 4.60
CA THR A 118 -3.08 -2.06 3.61
C THR A 118 -2.56 -3.46 3.31
N SER A 119 -1.24 -3.61 3.09
CA SER A 119 -0.61 -4.92 2.91
C SER A 119 -0.73 -5.80 4.17
N HIS A 120 -0.51 -5.22 5.35
CA HIS A 120 -0.60 -5.94 6.62
C HIS A 120 -2.01 -6.48 6.87
N ILE A 121 -3.04 -5.66 6.66
CA ILE A 121 -4.44 -6.07 6.81
C ILE A 121 -4.76 -7.24 5.86
N ALA A 122 -4.31 -7.18 4.60
CA ALA A 122 -4.53 -8.26 3.63
C ALA A 122 -3.92 -9.58 4.12
N VAL A 123 -2.65 -9.55 4.54
CA VAL A 123 -1.94 -10.75 5.03
C VAL A 123 -2.60 -11.32 6.27
N VAL A 124 -2.93 -10.49 7.27
CA VAL A 124 -3.56 -10.93 8.52
C VAL A 124 -4.96 -11.49 8.25
N ALA A 125 -5.76 -10.84 7.39
CA ALA A 125 -7.09 -11.31 7.02
C ALA A 125 -7.02 -12.68 6.34
N MET A 126 -6.17 -12.86 5.33
CA MET A 126 -6.01 -14.15 4.64
C MET A 126 -5.52 -15.23 5.58
N ALA A 127 -4.57 -14.93 6.47
CA ALA A 127 -4.04 -15.90 7.43
C ALA A 127 -5.09 -16.35 8.45
N ARG A 128 -5.99 -15.47 8.87
CA ARG A 128 -7.05 -15.76 9.86
C ARG A 128 -8.25 -16.47 9.24
N TRP A 129 -8.71 -16.00 8.06
CA TRP A 129 -9.91 -16.58 7.42
C TRP A 129 -9.65 -17.96 6.83
N PHE A 130 -8.41 -18.25 6.46
CA PHE A 130 -8.05 -19.51 5.77
C PHE A 130 -7.01 -20.32 6.54
N SER A 131 -7.22 -20.57 7.85
CA SER A 131 -6.24 -21.28 8.70
C SER A 131 -5.77 -22.62 8.11
N ALA A 132 -6.67 -23.43 7.55
CA ALA A 132 -6.36 -24.72 6.94
C ALA A 132 -5.74 -24.61 5.53
N ALA A 133 -5.92 -23.49 4.83
CA ALA A 133 -5.44 -23.25 3.46
C ALA A 133 -4.64 -21.94 3.37
N ARG A 134 -3.98 -21.53 4.47
CA ARG A 134 -3.30 -20.26 4.63
C ARG A 134 -2.35 -19.92 3.48
N GLY A 135 -1.46 -20.85 3.13
CA GLY A 135 -0.50 -20.63 2.06
C GLY A 135 -1.16 -20.34 0.71
N ARG A 136 -2.25 -21.06 0.37
CA ARG A 136 -2.99 -20.83 -0.89
C ARG A 136 -3.69 -19.46 -0.90
N ALA A 137 -4.31 -19.08 0.22
CA ALA A 137 -4.98 -17.79 0.32
C ALA A 137 -3.98 -16.63 0.23
N LEU A 138 -2.84 -16.72 0.91
CA LEU A 138 -1.77 -15.74 0.84
C LEU A 138 -1.17 -15.63 -0.56
N SER A 139 -0.93 -16.76 -1.24
CA SER A 139 -0.41 -16.74 -2.62
C SER A 139 -1.37 -16.06 -3.59
N ILE A 140 -2.69 -16.31 -3.47
CA ILE A 140 -3.69 -15.67 -4.32
C ILE A 140 -3.77 -14.16 -4.02
N SER A 141 -3.76 -13.79 -2.74
CA SER A 141 -3.73 -12.39 -2.36
C SER A 141 -2.49 -11.67 -2.90
N ALA A 142 -1.32 -12.32 -2.87
CA ALA A 142 -0.07 -11.74 -3.38
C ALA A 142 -0.10 -11.47 -4.90
N LEU A 143 -0.97 -12.16 -5.68
CA LEU A 143 -1.15 -11.85 -7.10
C LEU A 143 -1.64 -10.42 -7.32
N GLY A 144 -2.41 -9.86 -6.41
CA GLY A 144 -2.82 -8.46 -6.47
C GLY A 144 -1.63 -7.50 -6.44
N PHE A 145 -0.66 -7.75 -5.56
CA PHE A 145 0.58 -6.98 -5.51
C PHE A 145 1.38 -7.11 -6.81
N SER A 146 1.56 -8.35 -7.31
CA SER A 146 2.28 -8.60 -8.57
C SER A 146 1.59 -7.93 -9.76
N ALA A 147 0.25 -7.95 -9.80
CA ALA A 147 -0.52 -7.25 -10.83
C ALA A 147 -0.33 -5.73 -10.74
N GLY A 148 -0.37 -5.16 -9.52
CA GLY A 148 -0.10 -3.74 -9.30
C GLY A 148 1.30 -3.34 -9.78
N GLN A 149 2.31 -4.14 -9.44
CA GLN A 149 3.69 -3.90 -9.84
C GLN A 149 3.91 -3.98 -11.36
N ALA A 150 3.18 -4.87 -12.04
CA ALA A 150 3.29 -5.04 -13.49
C ALA A 150 2.50 -3.98 -14.27
N ILE A 151 1.30 -3.63 -13.82
CA ILE A 151 0.33 -2.84 -14.59
C ILE A 151 0.43 -1.35 -14.29
N LEU A 152 0.52 -0.95 -13.00
CA LEU A 152 0.47 0.47 -12.64
C LEU A 152 1.62 1.30 -13.23
N PRO A 153 2.89 0.86 -13.24
CA PRO A 153 3.96 1.62 -13.88
C PRO A 153 3.68 1.89 -15.36
N ILE A 154 3.16 0.89 -16.08
CA ILE A 154 2.86 1.02 -17.50
C ILE A 154 1.77 2.07 -17.72
N ILE A 155 0.68 2.01 -16.94
CA ILE A 155 -0.43 2.97 -17.07
C ILE A 155 0.05 4.40 -16.77
N PHE A 156 0.79 4.59 -15.68
CA PHE A 156 1.17 5.93 -15.21
C PHE A 156 2.36 6.56 -15.97
N VAL A 157 3.17 5.76 -16.64
CA VAL A 157 4.23 6.28 -17.53
C VAL A 157 3.67 6.64 -18.91
N MET A 158 2.54 6.06 -19.33
CA MET A 158 1.87 6.35 -20.59
C MET A 158 0.92 7.56 -20.54
N LEU A 159 0.58 8.06 -19.35
CA LEU A 159 -0.25 9.24 -19.13
C LEU A 159 0.57 10.52 -19.08
#